data_558048e35b1f3d18d4e294be8b1be7e3
#
_entry.id   558048e35b1f3d18d4e294be8b1be7e3
#
_cell.length_a   1.000
_cell.length_b   1.000
_cell.length_c   1.000
_cell.angle_alpha   90.00
_cell.angle_beta   90.00
_cell.angle_gamma   90.00
#
_symmetry.space_group_name_H-M   'P 1'
#
loop_
_entity.id
_entity.type
_entity.pdbx_description
1 polymer ?
#
loop_
_entity_poly.entity_id
_entity_poly.type
_entity_poly.pdbx_seq_one_letter_code
_entity_poly.pdbx_strand_id
1 'polypeptide(L)'
;MNNSNSSLSFFSFKLSAMPVLILFLLIAPGILGINFIPPAKKKYKPGYIRMVFKNTVDGAALVMNDSVYTNVFGENYRVSKLKYYISNPGLKNSILLQKEKNGYHLVDASAPASQSFIFAVRPGEYHSVFFLMGVDSAHNCSGAQTGALDPLHDMFWTWNNGYVMVKLEGLSPVSPAINQRMEYHIGGYKGRDKVLEEISLIAPSPIVIKAEKTTEVIIETDISKWWQFGNPVPIKGTPICATPGQMAKKIAENYRNMFSLLPGSIIK
;
A
#
# COMPACT_ATOMS: atom_id res chain seq x y z
N MET A 1 53.36 -47.96 -25.90
CA MET A 1 53.39 -48.80 -27.15
C MET A 1 52.40 -48.17 -28.10
N ASN A 2 52.94 -47.81 -29.25
CA ASN A 2 52.35 -47.44 -30.55
C ASN A 2 51.29 -46.25 -30.58
N ASN A 3 51.73 -45.11 -31.00
CA ASN A 3 52.03 -44.52 -32.34
C ASN A 3 51.05 -44.93 -33.44
N SER A 4 50.32 -43.96 -33.98
CA SER A 4 50.22 -43.74 -35.41
C SER A 4 49.76 -42.33 -35.72
N ASN A 5 50.66 -41.58 -36.31
CA ASN A 5 50.47 -40.36 -37.08
C ASN A 5 49.65 -40.62 -38.35
N SER A 6 48.78 -39.70 -38.73
CA SER A 6 48.43 -39.50 -40.12
C SER A 6 48.28 -38.01 -40.45
N SER A 7 49.25 -37.57 -41.22
CA SER A 7 49.33 -36.31 -41.94
C SER A 7 48.23 -36.19 -42.99
N LEU A 8 47.59 -35.04 -43.10
CA LEU A 8 46.83 -34.65 -44.29
C LEU A 8 47.25 -33.27 -44.79
N SER A 9 47.57 -33.28 -46.01
CA SER A 9 48.24 -32.28 -46.85
C SER A 9 47.37 -31.03 -47.08
N PHE A 10 48.07 -29.88 -47.08
CA PHE A 10 47.56 -28.59 -47.54
C PHE A 10 47.37 -28.58 -49.06
N PHE A 11 46.19 -28.28 -49.57
CA PHE A 11 45.93 -27.79 -50.89
C PHE A 11 45.80 -26.28 -50.89
N SER A 12 46.78 -25.60 -51.49
CA SER A 12 46.81 -24.18 -51.74
C SER A 12 46.02 -23.87 -53.01
N PHE A 13 44.88 -23.14 -52.88
CA PHE A 13 44.21 -22.55 -54.05
C PHE A 13 44.55 -21.06 -54.10
N LYS A 14 45.30 -20.66 -55.10
CA LYS A 14 45.53 -19.28 -55.52
C LYS A 14 44.27 -18.79 -56.23
N LEU A 15 43.50 -17.87 -55.63
CA LEU A 15 42.52 -17.08 -56.38
C LEU A 15 43.12 -15.74 -56.75
N SER A 16 43.11 -15.48 -58.05
CA SER A 16 43.53 -14.23 -58.68
C SER A 16 42.58 -13.10 -58.38
N ALA A 17 43.13 -11.96 -57.98
CA ALA A 17 42.39 -10.75 -57.71
C ALA A 17 41.85 -10.10 -58.97
N MET A 18 40.54 -9.99 -59.12
CA MET A 18 39.92 -9.02 -60.05
C MET A 18 39.49 -7.79 -59.22
N PRO A 19 39.75 -6.57 -59.64
CA PRO A 19 39.30 -5.37 -58.98
C PRO A 19 37.78 -5.12 -59.24
N VAL A 20 36.96 -5.29 -58.28
CA VAL A 20 35.55 -4.85 -58.34
C VAL A 20 35.50 -3.35 -58.04
N LEU A 21 35.20 -2.58 -59.08
CA LEU A 21 34.95 -1.15 -58.98
C LEU A 21 33.60 -0.92 -58.30
N ILE A 22 33.63 -0.63 -56.99
CA ILE A 22 32.43 -0.30 -56.22
C ILE A 22 32.12 1.17 -56.47
N LEU A 23 31.11 1.41 -57.27
CA LEU A 23 30.51 2.73 -57.49
C LEU A 23 29.69 3.09 -56.25
N PHE A 24 30.21 3.93 -55.33
CA PHE A 24 29.45 4.50 -54.22
C PHE A 24 28.46 5.52 -54.77
N LEU A 25 27.20 5.10 -54.88
CA LEU A 25 26.08 6.02 -55.05
C LEU A 25 25.80 6.62 -53.66
N LEU A 26 26.24 7.87 -53.43
CA LEU A 26 25.86 8.67 -52.26
C LEU A 26 24.37 9.05 -52.38
N ILE A 27 23.50 8.18 -51.86
CA ILE A 27 22.11 8.56 -51.57
C ILE A 27 22.14 9.34 -50.25
N ALA A 28 22.06 10.66 -50.31
CA ALA A 28 21.84 11.48 -49.15
C ALA A 28 20.45 11.13 -48.57
N PRO A 29 20.33 10.65 -47.34
CA PRO A 29 19.04 10.50 -46.74
C PRO A 29 18.52 11.91 -46.40
N GLY A 30 17.58 12.38 -47.22
CA GLY A 30 16.74 13.49 -46.83
C GLY A 30 15.96 13.12 -45.57
N ILE A 31 16.51 13.44 -44.40
CA ILE A 31 15.82 13.31 -43.11
C ILE A 31 14.69 14.35 -43.15
N LEU A 32 13.51 13.96 -43.64
CA LEU A 32 12.27 14.62 -43.30
C LEU A 32 12.11 14.44 -41.79
N GLY A 33 12.63 15.42 -41.05
CA GLY A 33 12.40 15.51 -39.59
C GLY A 33 10.88 15.69 -39.34
N ILE A 34 10.19 14.58 -39.17
CA ILE A 34 8.85 14.62 -38.63
C ILE A 34 9.03 15.07 -37.18
N ASN A 35 8.89 16.38 -36.95
CA ASN A 35 8.79 16.96 -35.61
C ASN A 35 7.55 16.36 -34.96
N PHE A 36 7.72 15.27 -34.21
CA PHE A 36 6.68 14.72 -33.36
C PHE A 36 6.43 15.74 -32.24
N ILE A 37 5.49 16.66 -32.47
CA ILE A 37 5.00 17.54 -31.45
C ILE A 37 4.09 16.68 -30.58
N PRO A 38 4.49 16.33 -29.34
CA PRO A 38 3.62 15.55 -28.48
C PRO A 38 2.34 16.35 -28.25
N PRO A 39 1.15 15.70 -28.28
CA PRO A 39 -0.11 16.40 -28.09
C PRO A 39 -0.08 17.15 -26.75
N ALA A 40 -0.43 18.42 -26.76
CA ALA A 40 -0.47 19.26 -25.57
C ALA A 40 -1.34 18.58 -24.52
N LYS A 41 -0.78 18.34 -23.32
CA LYS A 41 -1.53 17.75 -22.19
C LYS A 41 -2.74 18.64 -21.94
N LYS A 42 -3.93 18.11 -22.20
CA LYS A 42 -5.19 18.82 -22.00
C LYS A 42 -5.27 19.26 -20.53
N LYS A 43 -5.18 20.57 -20.27
CA LYS A 43 -5.39 21.14 -18.94
C LYS A 43 -6.82 20.86 -18.52
N TYR A 44 -7.05 20.19 -17.43
CA TYR A 44 -8.37 20.00 -16.82
C TYR A 44 -8.37 20.65 -15.43
N LYS A 45 -9.51 21.15 -14.99
CA LYS A 45 -9.72 21.55 -13.62
C LYS A 45 -9.92 20.30 -12.78
N PRO A 46 -9.18 20.10 -11.68
CA PRO A 46 -9.33 18.92 -10.86
C PRO A 46 -10.69 18.90 -10.16
N GLY A 47 -11.17 17.72 -9.84
CA GLY A 47 -12.13 17.51 -8.77
C GLY A 47 -11.40 17.00 -7.54
N TYR A 48 -12.13 16.75 -6.48
CA TYR A 48 -11.57 16.33 -5.20
C TYR A 48 -12.29 15.09 -4.69
N ILE A 49 -11.52 14.22 -4.03
CA ILE A 49 -12.07 13.13 -3.24
C ILE A 49 -11.73 13.38 -1.77
N ARG A 50 -12.73 13.22 -0.90
CA ARG A 50 -12.55 13.10 0.54
C ARG A 50 -12.70 11.63 0.91
N MET A 51 -11.66 11.03 1.46
CA MET A 51 -11.73 9.70 2.06
C MET A 51 -11.96 9.83 3.57
N VAL A 52 -12.96 9.14 4.08
CA VAL A 52 -13.35 9.14 5.51
C VAL A 52 -13.24 7.72 6.02
N PHE A 53 -12.46 7.51 7.07
CA PHE A 53 -12.28 6.21 7.71
C PHE A 53 -13.15 6.14 8.97
N LYS A 54 -14.16 5.26 8.96
CA LYS A 54 -15.03 4.99 10.12
C LYS A 54 -14.55 3.72 10.81
N ASN A 55 -13.95 3.87 11.98
CA ASN A 55 -13.52 2.74 12.79
C ASN A 55 -14.71 2.11 13.49
N THR A 56 -14.88 0.80 13.32
CA THR A 56 -16.01 0.01 13.85
C THR A 56 -15.53 -1.27 14.52
N VAL A 57 -16.41 -1.87 15.32
CA VAL A 57 -16.30 -3.25 15.79
C VAL A 57 -17.64 -3.91 15.52
N ASP A 58 -17.66 -4.93 14.66
CA ASP A 58 -18.88 -5.62 14.19
C ASP A 58 -19.94 -4.63 13.67
N GLY A 59 -19.51 -3.63 12.89
CA GLY A 59 -20.38 -2.63 12.28
C GLY A 59 -20.83 -1.49 13.21
N ALA A 60 -20.63 -1.59 14.52
CA ALA A 60 -20.89 -0.51 15.47
C ALA A 60 -19.69 0.44 15.59
N ALA A 61 -19.91 1.73 15.76
CA ALA A 61 -18.83 2.70 15.92
C ALA A 61 -17.90 2.32 17.07
N LEU A 62 -16.59 2.40 16.85
CA LEU A 62 -15.58 2.15 17.88
C LEU A 62 -15.70 3.21 18.98
N VAL A 63 -15.92 2.76 20.21
CA VAL A 63 -15.86 3.58 21.44
C VAL A 63 -14.66 3.12 22.24
N MET A 64 -13.64 3.98 22.32
CA MET A 64 -12.40 3.66 23.04
C MET A 64 -12.56 3.83 24.55
N ASN A 65 -11.82 3.02 25.30
CA ASN A 65 -11.72 2.98 26.75
C ASN A 65 -12.98 2.49 27.49
N ASP A 66 -14.16 2.90 27.07
CA ASP A 66 -15.40 2.65 27.84
C ASP A 66 -16.13 1.36 27.42
N SER A 67 -16.17 1.05 26.11
CA SER A 67 -16.88 -0.13 25.62
C SER A 67 -16.09 -1.41 25.79
N VAL A 68 -16.79 -2.47 26.19
CA VAL A 68 -16.28 -3.84 26.20
C VAL A 68 -16.74 -4.53 24.92
N TYR A 69 -15.81 -5.07 24.18
CA TYR A 69 -16.04 -5.87 22.99
C TYR A 69 -15.73 -7.33 23.28
N THR A 70 -16.30 -8.23 22.50
CA THR A 70 -15.98 -9.66 22.58
C THR A 70 -15.49 -10.12 21.20
N ASN A 71 -14.32 -10.73 21.16
CA ASN A 71 -13.80 -11.24 19.89
C ASN A 71 -14.41 -12.61 19.55
N VAL A 72 -14.08 -13.14 18.38
CA VAL A 72 -14.58 -14.44 17.87
C VAL A 72 -14.22 -15.64 18.76
N PHE A 73 -13.25 -15.50 19.66
CA PHE A 73 -12.86 -16.53 20.64
C PHE A 73 -13.62 -16.40 21.97
N GLY A 74 -14.58 -15.50 22.08
CA GLY A 74 -15.31 -15.22 23.33
C GLY A 74 -14.48 -14.42 24.34
N GLU A 75 -13.40 -13.78 23.91
CA GLU A 75 -12.52 -13.01 24.77
C GLU A 75 -12.95 -11.55 24.84
N ASN A 76 -13.19 -11.05 26.04
CA ASN A 76 -13.56 -9.65 26.26
C ASN A 76 -12.33 -8.75 26.17
N TYR A 77 -12.48 -7.58 25.56
CA TYR A 77 -11.43 -6.58 25.46
C TYR A 77 -11.98 -5.16 25.37
N ARG A 78 -11.13 -4.18 25.70
CA ARG A 78 -11.34 -2.75 25.47
C ARG A 78 -10.22 -2.20 24.63
N VAL A 79 -10.53 -1.30 23.73
CA VAL A 79 -9.54 -0.60 22.90
C VAL A 79 -9.21 0.73 23.53
N SER A 80 -7.94 1.00 23.81
CA SER A 80 -7.47 2.29 24.34
C SER A 80 -6.73 3.10 23.26
N LYS A 81 -6.20 2.47 22.23
CA LYS A 81 -5.51 3.13 21.12
C LYS A 81 -5.69 2.36 19.82
N LEU A 82 -6.00 3.08 18.75
CA LEU A 82 -5.97 2.58 17.39
C LEU A 82 -5.38 3.65 16.48
N LYS A 83 -4.25 3.35 15.86
CA LYS A 83 -3.59 4.19 14.85
C LYS A 83 -3.13 3.34 13.67
N TYR A 84 -3.21 3.86 12.46
CA TYR A 84 -2.69 3.18 11.28
C TYR A 84 -2.35 4.15 10.15
N TYR A 85 -1.36 3.77 9.33
CA TYR A 85 -0.98 4.55 8.17
C TYR A 85 -1.74 4.13 6.92
N ILE A 86 -2.21 5.12 6.20
CA ILE A 86 -2.72 5.02 4.82
C ILE A 86 -1.74 5.74 3.90
N SER A 87 -1.16 5.02 2.95
CA SER A 87 -0.18 5.57 2.02
C SER A 87 -0.63 5.41 0.58
N ASN A 88 -0.27 6.38 -0.25
CA ASN A 88 -0.54 6.38 -1.68
C ASN A 88 -2.01 6.12 -2.05
N PRO A 89 -2.98 6.76 -1.36
CA PRO A 89 -4.39 6.54 -1.66
C PRO A 89 -4.73 6.99 -3.09
N GLY A 90 -5.76 6.37 -3.66
CA GLY A 90 -6.17 6.72 -5.01
C GLY A 90 -7.44 6.04 -5.48
N LEU A 91 -7.80 6.38 -6.72
CA LEU A 91 -8.94 5.85 -7.45
C LEU A 91 -8.51 5.17 -8.73
N LYS A 92 -9.23 4.11 -9.11
CA LYS A 92 -8.96 3.34 -10.31
C LYS A 92 -10.24 3.08 -11.10
N ASN A 93 -10.11 3.12 -12.43
CA ASN A 93 -11.05 2.52 -13.37
C ASN A 93 -10.30 1.61 -14.36
N SER A 94 -10.94 1.15 -15.42
CA SER A 94 -10.32 0.26 -16.41
C SER A 94 -9.13 0.87 -17.16
N ILE A 95 -9.02 2.21 -17.21
CA ILE A 95 -8.03 2.92 -18.01
C ILE A 95 -7.08 3.75 -17.15
N LEU A 96 -7.57 4.31 -16.04
CA LEU A 96 -6.85 5.30 -15.23
C LEU A 96 -6.61 4.80 -13.81
N LEU A 97 -5.38 5.03 -13.34
CA LEU A 97 -4.98 4.94 -11.95
C LEU A 97 -4.57 6.34 -11.50
N GLN A 98 -5.31 6.93 -10.57
CA GLN A 98 -5.02 8.24 -10.00
C GLN A 98 -4.61 8.07 -8.56
N LYS A 99 -3.39 8.49 -8.22
CA LYS A 99 -2.83 8.47 -6.86
C LYS A 99 -2.68 9.87 -6.32
N GLU A 100 -2.85 10.04 -5.04
CA GLU A 100 -2.33 11.21 -4.35
C GLU A 100 -0.80 11.20 -4.44
N LYS A 101 -0.23 12.34 -4.79
CA LYS A 101 1.23 12.47 -4.87
C LYS A 101 1.80 12.65 -3.45
N ASN A 102 2.69 11.74 -3.04
CA ASN A 102 3.30 11.72 -1.70
C ASN A 102 2.24 11.71 -0.57
N GLY A 103 1.14 10.99 -0.77
CA GLY A 103 0.05 10.89 0.18
C GLY A 103 0.40 9.90 1.29
N TYR A 104 0.68 10.42 2.49
CA TYR A 104 0.85 9.67 3.72
C TYR A 104 -0.06 10.28 4.77
N HIS A 105 -0.94 9.47 5.33
CA HIS A 105 -1.92 9.89 6.32
C HIS A 105 -1.87 8.95 7.52
N LEU A 106 -1.80 9.52 8.71
CA LEU A 106 -1.97 8.78 9.96
C LEU A 106 -3.41 8.91 10.42
N VAL A 107 -4.15 7.82 10.41
CA VAL A 107 -5.46 7.73 11.03
C VAL A 107 -5.27 7.40 12.50
N ASP A 108 -5.74 8.28 13.38
CA ASP A 108 -5.77 8.11 14.83
C ASP A 108 -7.23 8.16 15.30
N ALA A 109 -7.72 7.06 15.87
CA ALA A 109 -9.11 6.97 16.32
C ALA A 109 -9.44 7.95 17.43
N SER A 110 -8.44 8.46 18.17
CA SER A 110 -8.61 9.50 19.19
C SER A 110 -8.69 10.92 18.63
N ALA A 111 -8.31 11.12 17.36
CA ALA A 111 -8.23 12.42 16.72
C ALA A 111 -9.17 12.49 15.50
N PRO A 112 -10.43 12.90 15.64
CA PRO A 112 -11.43 12.89 14.56
C PRO A 112 -10.96 13.57 13.27
N ALA A 113 -10.18 14.65 13.37
CA ALA A 113 -9.64 15.36 12.22
C ALA A 113 -8.70 14.52 11.36
N SER A 114 -8.02 13.52 11.94
CA SER A 114 -7.12 12.61 11.24
C SER A 114 -7.84 11.49 10.48
N GLN A 115 -9.12 11.26 10.78
CA GLN A 115 -9.91 10.18 10.20
C GLN A 115 -10.45 10.52 8.81
N SER A 116 -10.11 11.68 8.26
CA SER A 116 -10.41 12.03 6.88
C SER A 116 -9.32 12.89 6.27
N PHE A 117 -9.14 12.75 4.95
CA PHE A 117 -8.25 13.59 4.17
C PHE A 117 -8.82 13.81 2.76
N ILE A 118 -8.33 14.85 2.08
CA ILE A 118 -8.81 15.25 0.78
C ILE A 118 -7.63 15.44 -0.19
N PHE A 119 -7.78 14.98 -1.43
CA PHE A 119 -6.80 15.24 -2.48
C PHE A 119 -7.44 15.43 -3.84
N ALA A 120 -6.68 16.05 -4.75
CA ALA A 120 -7.11 16.34 -6.10
C ALA A 120 -7.05 15.10 -6.99
N VAL A 121 -8.11 14.89 -7.78
CA VAL A 121 -8.24 13.77 -8.72
C VAL A 121 -8.75 14.32 -10.06
N ARG A 122 -8.37 13.70 -11.16
CA ARG A 122 -8.91 14.01 -12.47
C ARG A 122 -10.41 13.72 -12.51
N PRO A 123 -11.24 14.64 -13.06
CA PRO A 123 -12.67 14.36 -13.28
C PRO A 123 -12.86 13.11 -14.12
N GLY A 124 -13.86 12.31 -13.75
CA GLY A 124 -14.15 11.05 -14.40
C GLY A 124 -14.93 10.12 -13.49
N GLU A 125 -15.13 8.90 -13.97
CA GLU A 125 -15.81 7.83 -13.27
C GLU A 125 -14.81 6.75 -12.87
N TYR A 126 -14.87 6.33 -11.61
CA TYR A 126 -13.97 5.36 -11.01
C TYR A 126 -14.79 4.23 -10.35
N HIS A 127 -14.18 3.03 -10.27
CA HIS A 127 -14.87 1.84 -9.79
C HIS A 127 -14.21 1.21 -8.57
N SER A 128 -13.06 1.71 -8.15
CA SER A 128 -12.40 1.25 -6.94
C SER A 128 -11.57 2.32 -6.27
N VAL A 129 -11.48 2.19 -4.95
CA VAL A 129 -10.52 2.89 -4.08
C VAL A 129 -9.36 1.94 -3.83
N PHE A 130 -8.14 2.48 -3.78
CA PHE A 130 -6.99 1.69 -3.35
C PHE A 130 -6.06 2.54 -2.48
N PHE A 131 -5.29 1.86 -1.64
CA PHE A 131 -4.24 2.45 -0.82
C PHE A 131 -3.30 1.35 -0.30
N LEU A 132 -2.14 1.75 0.17
CA LEU A 132 -1.24 0.90 0.94
C LEU A 132 -1.51 1.11 2.43
N MET A 133 -1.77 0.04 3.17
CA MET A 133 -1.78 0.06 4.62
C MET A 133 -0.35 -0.07 5.12
N GLY A 134 0.15 0.99 5.76
CA GLY A 134 1.53 1.10 6.23
C GLY A 134 2.35 2.14 5.48
N VAL A 135 3.65 2.18 5.75
CA VAL A 135 4.64 3.08 5.13
C VAL A 135 5.58 2.26 4.26
N ASP A 136 5.71 2.63 2.99
CA ASP A 136 6.53 1.89 2.04
C ASP A 136 8.03 1.86 2.41
N SER A 137 8.76 0.95 1.76
CA SER A 137 10.17 0.72 2.08
C SER A 137 11.05 1.95 1.84
N ALA A 138 10.74 2.78 0.84
CA ALA A 138 11.53 3.97 0.53
C ALA A 138 11.46 4.97 1.68
N HIS A 139 10.25 5.23 2.20
CA HIS A 139 10.06 6.15 3.34
C HIS A 139 10.51 5.54 4.67
N ASN A 140 10.38 4.23 4.84
CA ASN A 140 10.96 3.56 6.01
C ASN A 140 12.49 3.69 6.09
N CYS A 141 13.19 3.72 4.94
CA CYS A 141 14.64 3.83 4.89
C CYS A 141 15.16 5.28 4.93
N SER A 142 14.28 6.29 4.82
CA SER A 142 14.67 7.69 4.69
C SER A 142 14.98 8.40 6.03
N GLY A 143 14.94 7.69 7.15
CA GLY A 143 15.11 8.25 8.49
C GLY A 143 13.87 8.99 8.99
N ALA A 144 14.05 9.86 9.99
CA ALA A 144 12.98 10.66 10.57
C ALA A 144 12.42 11.66 9.54
N GLN A 145 11.10 11.77 9.49
CA GLN A 145 10.37 12.62 8.56
C GLN A 145 9.42 13.55 9.32
N THR A 146 8.66 14.37 8.61
CA THR A 146 7.71 15.33 9.16
C THR A 146 6.27 15.01 8.76
N GLY A 147 5.31 15.78 9.25
CA GLY A 147 3.88 15.60 8.93
C GLY A 147 3.34 14.30 9.50
N ALA A 148 2.57 13.54 8.73
CA ALA A 148 2.01 12.27 9.17
C ALA A 148 3.09 11.24 9.58
N LEU A 149 4.29 11.36 9.02
CA LEU A 149 5.42 10.46 9.29
C LEU A 149 6.36 10.97 10.40
N ASP A 150 5.97 11.99 11.16
CA ASP A 150 6.77 12.49 12.29
C ASP A 150 6.86 11.40 13.38
N PRO A 151 8.06 11.01 13.84
CA PRO A 151 8.25 10.07 14.94
C PRO A 151 7.52 10.45 16.23
N LEU A 152 7.23 11.74 16.44
CA LEU A 152 6.48 12.23 17.61
C LEU A 152 5.02 11.70 17.66
N HIS A 153 4.52 11.14 16.58
CA HIS A 153 3.20 10.48 16.58
C HIS A 153 3.19 9.13 17.30
N ASP A 154 4.31 8.70 17.89
CA ASP A 154 4.42 7.41 18.58
C ASP A 154 4.16 6.21 17.66
N MET A 155 4.58 6.34 16.39
CA MET A 155 4.43 5.31 15.35
C MET A 155 5.77 4.95 14.69
N PHE A 156 6.88 5.15 15.40
CA PHE A 156 8.22 4.86 14.90
C PHE A 156 9.05 4.14 15.97
N TRP A 157 9.70 3.04 15.58
CA TRP A 157 10.66 2.32 16.43
C TRP A 157 12.06 2.88 16.26
N THR A 158 12.61 3.51 17.28
CA THR A 158 13.99 3.99 17.28
C THR A 158 15.00 2.84 17.29
N TRP A 159 14.67 1.74 17.96
CA TRP A 159 15.52 0.54 18.08
C TRP A 159 15.59 -0.28 16.79
N ASN A 160 14.60 -0.19 15.90
CA ASN A 160 14.52 -0.94 14.64
C ASN A 160 14.51 -0.04 13.40
N ASN A 161 14.62 1.27 13.59
CA ASN A 161 14.59 2.29 12.52
C ASN A 161 13.48 2.05 11.50
N GLY A 162 12.24 1.85 11.97
CA GLY A 162 11.12 1.59 11.09
C GLY A 162 9.78 2.02 11.69
N TYR A 163 8.80 2.25 10.80
CA TYR A 163 7.46 2.64 11.21
C TYR A 163 6.66 1.46 11.76
N VAL A 164 5.84 1.73 12.77
CA VAL A 164 4.70 0.90 13.18
C VAL A 164 3.59 1.17 12.19
N MET A 165 3.21 0.18 11.39
CA MET A 165 2.20 0.35 10.33
C MET A 165 0.80 0.46 10.91
N VAL A 166 0.52 -0.34 11.95
CA VAL A 166 -0.72 -0.33 12.72
C VAL A 166 -0.40 -0.52 14.19
N LYS A 167 -1.06 0.26 15.03
CA LYS A 167 -1.00 0.17 16.50
C LYS A 167 -2.40 -0.05 17.05
N LEU A 168 -2.60 -1.15 17.77
CA LEU A 168 -3.81 -1.45 18.52
C LEU A 168 -3.41 -1.79 19.95
N GLU A 169 -3.88 -0.99 20.91
CA GLU A 169 -3.63 -1.20 22.34
C GLU A 169 -4.93 -1.26 23.10
N GLY A 170 -4.91 -1.93 24.25
CA GLY A 170 -6.06 -2.02 25.12
C GLY A 170 -5.85 -2.92 26.32
N LEU A 171 -6.95 -3.34 26.90
CA LEU A 171 -7.01 -4.23 28.07
C LEU A 171 -7.93 -5.41 27.79
N SER A 172 -7.55 -6.58 28.30
CA SER A 172 -8.39 -7.77 28.25
C SER A 172 -8.21 -8.60 29.52
N PRO A 173 -9.30 -8.98 30.21
CA PRO A 173 -9.22 -9.81 31.42
C PRO A 173 -8.53 -11.16 31.21
N VAL A 174 -8.51 -11.65 29.97
CA VAL A 174 -7.85 -12.93 29.62
C VAL A 174 -6.38 -12.78 29.24
N SER A 175 -5.89 -11.55 29.13
CA SER A 175 -4.47 -11.31 28.84
C SER A 175 -3.60 -11.71 30.03
N PRO A 176 -2.61 -12.60 29.83
CA PRO A 176 -1.64 -12.95 30.86
C PRO A 176 -0.55 -11.87 31.06
N ALA A 177 -0.53 -10.82 30.23
CA ALA A 177 0.44 -9.75 30.35
C ALA A 177 0.17 -8.87 31.59
N ILE A 178 1.22 -8.20 32.08
CA ILE A 178 1.13 -7.29 33.23
C ILE A 178 0.02 -6.27 32.98
N ASN A 179 -0.81 -6.03 33.99
CA ASN A 179 -1.96 -5.13 33.95
C ASN A 179 -3.02 -5.52 32.90
N GLN A 180 -3.09 -6.80 32.53
CA GLN A 180 -4.05 -7.32 31.56
C GLN A 180 -3.98 -6.59 30.19
N ARG A 181 -2.83 -6.00 29.86
CA ARG A 181 -2.66 -5.27 28.61
C ARG A 181 -2.70 -6.17 27.39
N MET A 182 -3.23 -5.65 26.31
CA MET A 182 -3.00 -6.15 24.96
C MET A 182 -2.30 -5.06 24.14
N GLU A 183 -1.26 -5.44 23.40
CA GLU A 183 -0.38 -4.48 22.74
C GLU A 183 0.11 -5.03 21.40
N TYR A 184 -0.41 -4.45 20.32
CA TYR A 184 -0.06 -4.84 18.96
C TYR A 184 0.53 -3.64 18.24
N HIS A 185 1.86 -3.63 18.11
CA HIS A 185 2.61 -2.68 17.30
C HIS A 185 3.12 -3.43 16.08
N ILE A 186 2.38 -3.39 15.00
CA ILE A 186 2.66 -4.19 13.81
C ILE A 186 3.54 -3.38 12.87
N GLY A 187 4.74 -3.88 12.63
CA GLY A 187 5.72 -3.28 11.74
C GLY A 187 6.56 -4.32 11.02
N GLY A 188 7.27 -3.89 10.00
CA GLY A 188 8.07 -4.71 9.11
C GLY A 188 7.83 -4.30 7.65
N TYR A 189 8.87 -3.82 6.97
CA TYR A 189 8.73 -3.25 5.63
C TYR A 189 9.52 -4.00 4.55
N LYS A 190 10.30 -5.02 4.92
CA LYS A 190 11.16 -5.77 3.99
C LYS A 190 11.22 -7.27 4.28
N GLY A 191 11.60 -8.02 3.25
CA GLY A 191 11.85 -9.45 3.36
C GLY A 191 10.60 -10.26 3.73
N ARG A 192 10.81 -11.33 4.48
CA ARG A 192 9.74 -12.25 4.94
C ARG A 192 8.82 -11.65 5.99
N ASP A 193 9.28 -10.61 6.68
CA ASP A 193 8.56 -9.94 7.76
C ASP A 193 7.79 -8.70 7.27
N LYS A 194 7.62 -8.55 5.96
CA LYS A 194 6.83 -7.48 5.36
C LYS A 194 5.36 -7.63 5.75
N VAL A 195 4.82 -6.58 6.38
CA VAL A 195 3.42 -6.48 6.85
C VAL A 195 2.62 -5.41 6.09
N LEU A 196 3.20 -4.88 4.99
CA LEU A 196 2.53 -3.90 4.14
C LEU A 196 1.46 -4.58 3.30
N GLU A 197 0.22 -4.09 3.36
CA GLU A 197 -0.91 -4.66 2.64
C GLU A 197 -1.48 -3.66 1.62
N GLU A 198 -1.55 -4.09 0.36
CA GLU A 198 -2.25 -3.33 -0.68
C GLU A 198 -3.74 -3.61 -0.58
N ILE A 199 -4.51 -2.55 -0.34
CA ILE A 199 -5.96 -2.63 -0.21
C ILE A 199 -6.57 -2.11 -1.51
N SER A 200 -7.51 -2.86 -2.07
CA SER A 200 -8.30 -2.46 -3.24
C SER A 200 -9.76 -2.80 -2.99
N LEU A 201 -10.59 -1.76 -2.88
CA LEU A 201 -12.02 -1.87 -2.57
C LEU A 201 -12.83 -1.53 -3.82
N ILE A 202 -13.63 -2.49 -4.26
CA ILE A 202 -14.56 -2.28 -5.36
C ILE A 202 -15.73 -1.44 -4.84
N ALA A 203 -16.02 -0.34 -5.52
CA ALA A 203 -17.12 0.54 -5.15
C ALA A 203 -18.48 -0.09 -5.50
N PRO A 204 -19.47 -0.06 -4.58
CA PRO A 204 -20.80 -0.61 -4.83
C PRO A 204 -21.57 0.15 -5.92
N SER A 205 -21.17 1.39 -6.21
CA SER A 205 -21.62 2.20 -7.33
C SER A 205 -20.48 3.08 -7.83
N PRO A 206 -20.55 3.61 -9.09
CA PRO A 206 -19.48 4.42 -9.63
C PRO A 206 -19.19 5.67 -8.78
N ILE A 207 -17.90 5.92 -8.53
CA ILE A 207 -17.39 7.12 -7.87
C ILE A 207 -17.23 8.19 -8.95
N VAL A 208 -18.16 9.15 -9.02
CA VAL A 208 -18.15 10.20 -10.03
C VAL A 208 -17.45 11.44 -9.49
N ILE A 209 -16.30 11.78 -10.06
CA ILE A 209 -15.55 12.99 -9.74
C ILE A 209 -15.88 14.08 -10.77
N LYS A 210 -16.45 15.19 -10.31
CA LYS A 210 -16.72 16.37 -11.12
C LYS A 210 -15.66 17.45 -10.89
N ALA A 211 -15.35 18.22 -11.92
CA ALA A 211 -14.41 19.35 -11.80
C ALA A 211 -14.84 20.32 -10.70
N GLU A 212 -13.90 20.75 -9.86
CA GLU A 212 -14.09 21.74 -8.79
C GLU A 212 -15.12 21.32 -7.72
N LYS A 213 -15.52 20.02 -7.69
CA LYS A 213 -16.43 19.46 -6.70
C LYS A 213 -15.72 18.39 -5.89
N THR A 214 -16.19 18.20 -4.66
CA THR A 214 -15.73 17.14 -3.76
C THR A 214 -16.74 15.99 -3.76
N THR A 215 -16.25 14.77 -3.96
CA THR A 215 -17.00 13.54 -3.72
C THR A 215 -16.42 12.90 -2.45
N GLU A 216 -17.28 12.53 -1.51
CA GLU A 216 -16.86 11.84 -0.29
C GLU A 216 -17.04 10.34 -0.43
N VAL A 217 -16.05 9.58 0.04
CA VAL A 217 -16.10 8.11 0.10
C VAL A 217 -15.81 7.69 1.54
N ILE A 218 -16.77 6.98 2.12
CA ILE A 218 -16.68 6.45 3.49
C ILE A 218 -16.16 5.02 3.43
N ILE A 219 -15.05 4.77 4.09
CA ILE A 219 -14.39 3.48 4.23
C ILE A 219 -14.63 3.01 5.66
N GLU A 220 -15.32 1.89 5.82
CA GLU A 220 -15.41 1.23 7.11
C GLU A 220 -14.10 0.53 7.43
N THR A 221 -13.66 0.62 8.70
CA THR A 221 -12.50 -0.09 9.24
C THR A 221 -12.96 -0.94 10.42
N ASP A 222 -13.37 -2.17 10.15
CA ASP A 222 -13.94 -3.08 11.16
C ASP A 222 -12.83 -3.87 11.87
N ILE A 223 -12.54 -3.51 13.13
CA ILE A 223 -11.49 -4.12 13.95
C ILE A 223 -11.82 -5.57 14.32
N SER A 224 -13.09 -6.00 14.26
CA SER A 224 -13.44 -7.39 14.56
C SER A 224 -12.67 -8.39 13.68
N LYS A 225 -12.27 -7.98 12.47
CA LYS A 225 -11.48 -8.78 11.52
C LYS A 225 -10.02 -8.97 11.95
N TRP A 226 -9.54 -8.19 12.92
CA TRP A 226 -8.19 -8.33 13.48
C TRP A 226 -7.94 -9.71 14.07
N TRP A 227 -8.94 -10.26 14.73
CA TRP A 227 -8.78 -11.46 15.55
C TRP A 227 -8.76 -12.75 14.74
N GLN A 228 -9.54 -12.80 13.67
CA GLN A 228 -9.63 -13.97 12.80
C GLN A 228 -10.14 -13.61 11.41
N PHE A 229 -9.23 -13.55 10.45
CA PHE A 229 -9.57 -13.55 9.04
C PHE A 229 -8.51 -14.34 8.25
N GLY A 230 -8.50 -15.66 8.47
CA GLY A 230 -7.48 -16.58 7.96
C GLY A 230 -6.49 -17.05 9.02
N ASN A 231 -6.09 -16.18 9.95
CA ASN A 231 -5.16 -16.51 11.02
C ASN A 231 -5.82 -16.29 12.40
N PRO A 232 -5.91 -17.31 13.27
CA PRO A 232 -6.38 -17.10 14.64
C PRO A 232 -5.37 -16.30 15.46
N VAL A 233 -5.83 -15.23 16.12
CA VAL A 233 -5.04 -14.36 17.01
C VAL A 233 -5.80 -14.20 18.33
N PRO A 234 -5.88 -15.26 19.17
CA PRO A 234 -6.51 -15.14 20.48
C PRO A 234 -5.67 -14.28 21.42
N ILE A 235 -6.30 -13.37 22.16
CA ILE A 235 -5.62 -12.46 23.11
C ILE A 235 -4.90 -13.24 24.18
N LYS A 236 -5.52 -14.30 24.72
CA LYS A 236 -4.90 -15.17 25.72
C LYS A 236 -3.57 -15.77 25.26
N GLY A 237 -3.49 -16.15 23.99
CA GLY A 237 -2.29 -16.77 23.42
C GLY A 237 -1.27 -15.78 22.86
N THR A 238 -1.72 -14.59 22.48
CA THR A 238 -0.89 -13.56 21.83
C THR A 238 -1.30 -12.18 22.33
N PRO A 239 -1.09 -11.85 23.60
CA PRO A 239 -1.49 -10.54 24.14
C PRO A 239 -0.60 -9.39 23.64
N ILE A 240 0.65 -9.71 23.27
CA ILE A 240 1.65 -8.72 22.83
C ILE A 240 2.28 -9.16 21.53
N CYS A 241 2.33 -8.28 20.55
CA CYS A 241 3.10 -8.40 19.32
C CYS A 241 3.68 -7.03 18.97
N ALA A 242 4.93 -6.78 19.38
CA ALA A 242 5.60 -5.48 19.24
C ALA A 242 6.96 -5.57 18.52
N THR A 243 7.14 -6.60 17.71
CA THR A 243 8.34 -6.82 16.89
C THR A 243 7.96 -7.37 15.51
N PRO A 244 8.73 -7.05 14.46
CA PRO A 244 8.56 -7.71 13.16
C PRO A 244 8.73 -9.24 13.28
N GLY A 245 8.00 -9.99 12.45
CA GLY A 245 8.10 -11.45 12.43
C GLY A 245 6.80 -12.12 12.00
N GLN A 246 6.76 -13.45 12.11
CA GLN A 246 5.66 -14.28 11.62
C GLN A 246 4.29 -13.93 12.24
N MET A 247 4.27 -13.58 13.54
CA MET A 247 3.02 -13.20 14.20
C MET A 247 2.50 -11.85 13.68
N ALA A 248 3.38 -10.86 13.54
CA ALA A 248 3.02 -9.58 12.95
C ALA A 248 2.48 -9.75 11.52
N LYS A 249 3.06 -10.67 10.74
CA LYS A 249 2.57 -10.98 9.40
C LYS A 249 1.19 -11.63 9.41
N LYS A 250 0.93 -12.61 10.28
CA LYS A 250 -0.40 -13.21 10.42
C LYS A 250 -1.47 -12.18 10.79
N ILE A 251 -1.14 -11.26 11.68
CA ILE A 251 -2.01 -10.15 12.04
C ILE A 251 -2.25 -9.23 10.83
N ALA A 252 -1.20 -8.96 10.03
CA ALA A 252 -1.32 -8.16 8.82
C ALA A 252 -2.25 -8.80 7.78
N GLU A 253 -2.15 -10.08 7.56
CA GLU A 253 -3.06 -10.85 6.70
C GLU A 253 -4.52 -10.78 7.17
N ASN A 254 -4.76 -10.66 8.47
CA ASN A 254 -6.10 -10.43 9.02
C ASN A 254 -6.55 -8.99 8.78
N TYR A 255 -5.78 -7.99 9.22
CA TYR A 255 -6.23 -6.60 9.18
C TYR A 255 -6.39 -6.03 7.76
N ARG A 256 -5.78 -6.63 6.74
CA ARG A 256 -6.07 -6.26 5.34
C ARG A 256 -7.55 -6.34 4.99
N ASN A 257 -8.31 -7.16 5.70
CA ASN A 257 -9.74 -7.41 5.47
C ASN A 257 -10.64 -6.53 6.37
N MET A 258 -10.08 -5.63 7.15
CA MET A 258 -10.86 -4.69 7.96
C MET A 258 -11.59 -3.64 7.12
N PHE A 259 -11.12 -3.38 5.90
CA PHE A 259 -11.61 -2.28 5.08
C PHE A 259 -12.73 -2.71 4.14
N SER A 260 -13.81 -1.93 4.10
CA SER A 260 -14.93 -2.15 3.18
C SER A 260 -15.57 -0.84 2.71
N LEU A 261 -16.23 -0.89 1.55
CA LEU A 261 -17.12 0.15 1.04
C LEU A 261 -18.54 -0.37 1.10
N LEU A 262 -19.33 0.16 2.03
CA LEU A 262 -20.73 -0.24 2.19
C LEU A 262 -21.65 0.46 1.17
N PRO A 263 -22.86 -0.08 0.88
CA PRO A 263 -23.89 0.66 0.16
C PRO A 263 -24.14 2.02 0.80
N GLY A 264 -24.22 3.09 -0.01
CA GLY A 264 -24.37 4.47 0.48
C GLY A 264 -23.08 5.14 0.96
N SER A 265 -21.92 4.48 0.85
CA SER A 265 -20.63 5.05 1.25
C SER A 265 -20.11 6.17 0.32
N ILE A 266 -20.77 6.43 -0.82
CA ILE A 266 -20.36 7.44 -1.79
C ILE A 266 -21.35 8.60 -1.72
N ILE A 267 -20.88 9.78 -1.29
CA ILE A 267 -21.67 11.00 -1.11
C ILE A 267 -21.20 12.02 -2.15
N LYS A 268 -22.14 12.51 -2.98
CA LYS A 268 -21.87 13.40 -4.12
C LYS A 268 -22.09 14.86 -3.74
#